data_d844a72201358fda07b113105e208a94
#
_entry.id   d844a72201358fda07b113105e208a94
#
_cell.length_a   1.000
_cell.length_b   1.000
_cell.length_c   1.000
_cell.angle_alpha   90.00
_cell.angle_beta   90.00
_cell.angle_gamma   90.00
#
_symmetry.space_group_name_H-M   'P 1'
#
loop_
_entity.id
_entity.type
_entity.pdbx_description
1 polymer ?
#
loop_
_entity_poly.entity_id
_entity_poly.type
_entity_poly.pdbx_seq_one_letter_code
_entity_poly.pdbx_strand_id
1 'polypeptide(L)'
;MKKKSHKTEFEIRISIDEDKLDHELSEKVSDFTLVSKYSEKVEDVLYERRGRSFKADNIGLRLRKKSSGVCKLTYKRFLGSDGSVAKFDEVTKKINKDKYDEIRNSDLSLVSSLVEKNDVSSSQLYELMVIDNKRKIFIYKKDDIKIKMFVEDVTYINNGNIAKDAMIEIESMSSFNNKEMRSVERF
;
A
#
# COMPACT_ATOMS: atom_id res chain seq x y z
N MET A 1 15.63 -19.27 -3.23
CA MET A 1 14.67 -18.31 -3.84
C MET A 1 13.54 -18.07 -2.85
N LYS A 2 13.38 -16.85 -2.28
CA LYS A 2 12.24 -16.51 -1.41
C LYS A 2 10.98 -16.45 -2.25
N LYS A 3 9.90 -17.12 -1.82
CA LYS A 3 8.59 -17.16 -2.49
C LYS A 3 8.08 -15.74 -2.77
N LYS A 4 7.71 -15.45 -4.01
CA LYS A 4 6.85 -14.30 -4.33
C LYS A 4 5.49 -14.56 -3.69
N SER A 5 4.94 -13.60 -2.96
CA SER A 5 3.53 -13.66 -2.59
C SER A 5 2.74 -12.95 -3.68
N HIS A 6 1.90 -13.69 -4.35
CA HIS A 6 0.87 -13.16 -5.25
C HIS A 6 -0.42 -13.10 -4.46
N LYS A 7 -1.02 -11.94 -4.37
CA LYS A 7 -2.22 -11.71 -3.55
C LYS A 7 -3.19 -10.81 -4.28
N THR A 8 -4.46 -11.19 -4.29
CA THR A 8 -5.54 -10.23 -4.58
C THR A 8 -5.82 -9.44 -3.30
N GLU A 9 -5.79 -8.13 -3.41
CA GLU A 9 -6.04 -7.21 -2.31
C GLU A 9 -7.28 -6.37 -2.59
N PHE A 10 -8.07 -6.16 -1.54
CA PHE A 10 -9.23 -5.28 -1.56
C PHE A 10 -8.97 -4.14 -0.60
N GLU A 11 -9.20 -2.91 -1.04
CA GLU A 11 -8.99 -1.74 -0.22
C GLU A 11 -10.06 -0.67 -0.44
N ILE A 12 -10.30 0.10 0.62
CA ILE A 12 -11.08 1.33 0.60
C ILE A 12 -10.18 2.45 1.10
N ARG A 13 -10.20 3.61 0.44
CA ARG A 13 -9.50 4.82 0.88
C ARG A 13 -10.46 5.97 1.04
N ILE A 14 -10.31 6.71 2.14
CA ILE A 14 -11.14 7.86 2.49
C ILE A 14 -10.19 8.96 2.97
N SER A 15 -10.23 10.13 2.33
CA SER A 15 -9.55 11.33 2.86
C SER A 15 -10.31 11.85 4.06
N ILE A 16 -9.57 12.29 5.08
CA ILE A 16 -10.11 12.86 6.31
C ILE A 16 -9.43 14.19 6.61
N ASP A 17 -10.03 15.01 7.46
CA ASP A 17 -9.40 16.22 7.97
C ASP A 17 -8.22 15.87 8.90
N GLU A 18 -7.13 16.64 8.85
CA GLU A 18 -5.92 16.39 9.66
C GLU A 18 -6.21 16.38 11.17
N ASP A 19 -7.17 17.18 11.65
CA ASP A 19 -7.58 17.23 13.05
C ASP A 19 -8.18 15.91 13.56
N LYS A 20 -8.62 15.03 12.65
CA LYS A 20 -9.16 13.71 12.97
C LYS A 20 -8.11 12.61 13.10
N LEU A 21 -6.84 12.88 12.77
CA LEU A 21 -5.75 11.90 12.89
C LEU A 21 -5.54 11.37 14.31
N ASP A 22 -5.86 12.18 15.32
CA ASP A 22 -5.67 11.84 16.74
C ASP A 22 -6.90 11.26 17.41
N HIS A 23 -8.04 11.18 16.72
CA HIS A 23 -9.22 10.52 17.26
C HIS A 23 -8.94 9.05 17.60
N GLU A 24 -9.30 8.65 18.80
CA GLU A 24 -9.27 7.25 19.18
C GLU A 24 -10.39 6.50 18.48
N LEU A 25 -10.03 5.43 17.81
CA LEU A 25 -11.00 4.55 17.19
C LEU A 25 -11.63 3.63 18.25
N SER A 26 -12.91 3.39 18.10
CA SER A 26 -13.70 2.55 19.01
C SER A 26 -13.14 1.11 19.08
N GLU A 27 -13.22 0.49 20.24
CA GLU A 27 -12.91 -0.93 20.41
C GLU A 27 -13.83 -1.85 19.60
N LYS A 28 -14.99 -1.32 19.21
CA LYS A 28 -15.97 -2.02 18.38
C LYS A 28 -16.47 -1.09 17.29
N VAL A 29 -16.38 -1.53 16.04
CA VAL A 29 -16.92 -0.85 14.87
C VAL A 29 -17.90 -1.80 14.20
N SER A 30 -19.19 -1.45 14.15
CA SER A 30 -20.24 -2.37 13.71
C SER A 30 -20.16 -3.69 14.51
N ASP A 31 -20.03 -4.83 13.82
CA ASP A 31 -19.89 -6.16 14.41
C ASP A 31 -18.42 -6.61 14.57
N PHE A 32 -17.47 -5.73 14.26
CA PHE A 32 -16.04 -6.03 14.35
C PHE A 32 -15.45 -5.58 15.69
N THR A 33 -14.62 -6.41 16.29
CA THR A 33 -13.93 -6.11 17.55
C THR A 33 -12.45 -5.86 17.30
N LEU A 34 -11.89 -4.83 17.92
CA LEU A 34 -10.46 -4.50 17.87
C LEU A 34 -9.66 -5.61 18.56
N VAL A 35 -8.72 -6.21 17.85
CA VAL A 35 -7.85 -7.29 18.39
C VAL A 35 -6.39 -6.88 18.49
N SER A 36 -5.98 -5.81 17.80
CA SER A 36 -4.61 -5.30 17.87
C SER A 36 -4.54 -3.84 17.44
N LYS A 37 -3.67 -3.06 18.10
CA LYS A 37 -3.36 -1.65 17.76
C LYS A 37 -1.85 -1.44 17.87
N TYR A 38 -1.24 -0.80 16.86
CA TYR A 38 0.17 -0.40 16.88
C TYR A 38 0.42 0.73 15.89
N SER A 39 1.61 1.34 15.97
CA SER A 39 2.03 2.40 15.05
C SER A 39 3.28 1.99 14.30
N GLU A 40 3.44 2.47 13.07
CA GLU A 40 4.66 2.34 12.29
C GLU A 40 4.93 3.61 11.47
N LYS A 41 6.21 3.83 11.13
CA LYS A 41 6.60 4.81 10.11
C LYS A 41 7.02 4.04 8.86
N VAL A 42 6.66 4.57 7.70
CA VAL A 42 6.93 3.95 6.41
C VAL A 42 7.45 5.02 5.46
N GLU A 43 8.54 4.74 4.78
CA GLU A 43 9.01 5.48 3.62
C GLU A 43 8.67 4.67 2.38
N ASP A 44 7.93 5.25 1.46
CA ASP A 44 7.62 4.69 0.14
C ASP A 44 8.27 5.52 -0.95
N VAL A 45 8.92 4.86 -1.88
CA VAL A 45 9.42 5.47 -3.11
C VAL A 45 8.60 4.94 -4.25
N LEU A 46 7.91 5.83 -4.96
CA LEU A 46 7.16 5.47 -6.15
C LEU A 46 8.04 5.64 -7.38
N TYR A 47 7.99 4.65 -8.26
CA TYR A 47 8.67 4.65 -9.54
C TYR A 47 7.68 4.83 -10.67
N GLU A 48 8.13 5.52 -11.72
CA GLU A 48 7.40 5.74 -12.96
C GLU A 48 8.34 5.47 -14.14
N ARG A 49 7.81 5.36 -15.34
CA ARG A 49 8.57 5.26 -16.59
C ARG A 49 8.26 6.43 -17.51
N ARG A 50 9.22 6.81 -18.33
CA ARG A 50 9.02 7.78 -19.40
C ARG A 50 8.15 7.19 -20.53
N GLY A 51 7.48 8.07 -21.27
CA GLY A 51 6.57 7.67 -22.33
C GLY A 51 5.17 7.35 -21.79
N ARG A 52 4.72 6.10 -21.90
CA ARG A 52 3.42 5.69 -21.34
C ARG A 52 3.54 5.45 -19.86
N SER A 53 2.84 6.25 -19.04
CA SER A 53 2.91 6.18 -17.58
C SER A 53 2.33 4.85 -17.04
N PHE A 54 2.84 4.40 -15.90
CA PHE A 54 2.25 3.27 -15.17
C PHE A 54 0.80 3.53 -14.75
N LYS A 55 0.47 4.79 -14.42
CA LYS A 55 -0.89 5.20 -14.12
C LYS A 55 -1.85 4.92 -15.29
N ALA A 56 -1.43 5.15 -16.54
CA ALA A 56 -2.23 4.86 -17.72
C ALA A 56 -2.49 3.35 -17.92
N ASP A 57 -1.63 2.49 -17.36
CA ASP A 57 -1.77 1.03 -17.36
C ASP A 57 -2.39 0.49 -16.05
N ASN A 58 -2.87 1.39 -15.16
CA ASN A 58 -3.41 1.04 -13.85
C ASN A 58 -2.39 0.32 -12.95
N ILE A 59 -1.12 0.71 -13.03
CA ILE A 59 0.00 0.09 -12.30
C ILE A 59 0.54 1.07 -11.26
N GLY A 60 0.90 0.53 -10.10
CA GLY A 60 1.73 1.17 -9.08
C GLY A 60 2.99 0.34 -8.83
N LEU A 61 4.14 0.99 -8.80
CA LEU A 61 5.43 0.39 -8.51
C LEU A 61 6.07 1.10 -7.32
N ARG A 62 6.30 0.38 -6.23
CA ARG A 62 6.67 0.96 -4.94
C ARG A 62 7.81 0.20 -4.27
N LEU A 63 8.82 0.92 -3.84
CA LEU A 63 9.84 0.45 -2.92
C LEU A 63 9.51 0.99 -1.51
N ARG A 64 9.34 0.12 -0.53
CA ARG A 64 8.93 0.45 0.84
C ARG A 64 9.98 0.06 1.86
N LYS A 65 10.24 0.96 2.80
CA LYS A 65 11.00 0.70 4.03
C LYS A 65 10.14 1.06 5.24
N LYS A 66 10.05 0.13 6.19
CA LYS A 66 9.35 0.33 7.47
C LYS A 66 10.32 0.68 8.57
N SER A 67 9.86 1.38 9.61
CA SER A 67 10.64 1.65 10.84
C SER A 67 11.15 0.39 11.52
N SER A 68 10.50 -0.76 11.32
CA SER A 68 10.96 -2.08 11.78
C SER A 68 12.14 -2.66 10.99
N GLY A 69 12.66 -1.95 9.98
CA GLY A 69 13.73 -2.42 9.09
C GLY A 69 13.26 -3.33 7.94
N VAL A 70 11.97 -3.66 7.85
CA VAL A 70 11.42 -4.47 6.76
C VAL A 70 11.41 -3.66 5.47
N CYS A 71 12.06 -4.17 4.41
CA CYS A 71 12.06 -3.58 3.09
C CYS A 71 11.31 -4.47 2.09
N LYS A 72 10.55 -3.83 1.18
CA LYS A 72 9.72 -4.52 0.18
C LYS A 72 9.75 -3.76 -1.14
N LEU A 73 9.77 -4.50 -2.23
CA LEU A 73 9.45 -3.99 -3.57
C LEU A 73 8.11 -4.57 -3.99
N THR A 74 7.17 -3.71 -4.37
CA THR A 74 5.79 -4.08 -4.68
C THR A 74 5.40 -3.56 -6.05
N TYR A 75 4.86 -4.46 -6.87
CA TYR A 75 4.10 -4.16 -8.08
C TYR A 75 2.63 -4.37 -7.76
N LYS A 76 1.78 -3.40 -8.07
CA LYS A 76 0.34 -3.42 -7.81
C LYS A 76 -0.40 -3.02 -9.07
N ARG A 77 -1.34 -3.82 -9.54
CA ARG A 77 -2.20 -3.52 -10.70
C ARG A 77 -3.64 -3.39 -10.25
N PHE A 78 -4.28 -2.29 -10.59
CA PHE A 78 -5.71 -2.11 -10.38
C PHE A 78 -6.50 -2.97 -11.36
N LEU A 79 -7.44 -3.75 -10.84
CA LEU A 79 -8.29 -4.68 -11.60
C LEU A 79 -9.71 -4.17 -11.81
N GLY A 80 -10.10 -3.13 -11.09
CA GLY A 80 -11.45 -2.56 -11.11
C GLY A 80 -11.94 -2.23 -9.70
N SER A 81 -13.16 -1.73 -9.61
CA SER A 81 -13.83 -1.46 -8.34
C SER A 81 -15.27 -1.96 -8.38
N ASP A 82 -15.80 -2.28 -7.19
CA ASP A 82 -17.21 -2.54 -6.94
C ASP A 82 -17.64 -1.61 -5.81
N GLY A 83 -18.46 -0.60 -6.14
CA GLY A 83 -18.75 0.51 -5.24
C GLY A 83 -17.49 1.26 -4.82
N SER A 84 -17.30 1.42 -3.52
CA SER A 84 -16.12 2.07 -2.91
C SER A 84 -14.91 1.14 -2.76
N VAL A 85 -15.07 -0.16 -3.03
CA VAL A 85 -14.01 -1.17 -2.85
C VAL A 85 -13.19 -1.31 -4.11
N ALA A 86 -11.92 -0.92 -4.06
CA ALA A 86 -10.95 -1.15 -5.13
C ALA A 86 -10.32 -2.55 -5.00
N LYS A 87 -10.13 -3.21 -6.15
CA LYS A 87 -9.51 -4.53 -6.25
C LYS A 87 -8.18 -4.44 -6.96
N PHE A 88 -7.17 -5.05 -6.39
CA PHE A 88 -5.81 -5.05 -6.92
C PHE A 88 -5.23 -6.46 -7.02
N ASP A 89 -4.34 -6.62 -7.99
CA ASP A 89 -3.38 -7.72 -8.06
C ASP A 89 -2.03 -7.23 -7.56
N GLU A 90 -1.52 -7.83 -6.49
CA GLU A 90 -0.27 -7.40 -5.85
C GLU A 90 0.80 -8.50 -5.90
N VAL A 91 1.97 -8.14 -6.39
CA VAL A 91 3.18 -8.95 -6.34
C VAL A 91 4.21 -8.26 -5.46
N THR A 92 4.50 -8.83 -4.31
CA THR A 92 5.46 -8.28 -3.36
C THR A 92 6.70 -9.16 -3.22
N LYS A 93 7.88 -8.52 -3.23
CA LYS A 93 9.18 -9.13 -2.96
C LYS A 93 9.81 -8.49 -1.72
N LYS A 94 10.04 -9.28 -0.67
CA LYS A 94 10.88 -8.84 0.46
C LYS A 94 12.32 -8.76 0.01
N ILE A 95 13.01 -7.68 0.38
CA ILE A 95 14.43 -7.44 0.12
C ILE A 95 15.14 -7.13 1.43
N ASN A 96 16.47 -7.29 1.47
CA ASN A 96 17.28 -6.84 2.59
C ASN A 96 17.59 -5.34 2.47
N LYS A 97 18.21 -4.77 3.51
CA LYS A 97 18.57 -3.36 3.57
C LYS A 97 19.56 -2.99 2.47
N ASP A 98 20.59 -3.81 2.23
CA ASP A 98 21.63 -3.52 1.24
C ASP A 98 21.02 -3.37 -0.16
N LYS A 99 20.10 -4.28 -0.52
CA LYS A 99 19.40 -4.20 -1.80
C LYS A 99 18.42 -3.02 -1.88
N TYR A 100 17.84 -2.61 -0.76
CA TYR A 100 17.08 -1.36 -0.69
C TYR A 100 17.97 -0.16 -0.98
N ASP A 101 19.14 -0.08 -0.33
CA ASP A 101 20.09 1.03 -0.50
C ASP A 101 20.67 1.05 -1.93
N GLU A 102 20.97 -0.10 -2.54
CA GLU A 102 21.38 -0.21 -3.95
C GLU A 102 20.32 0.38 -4.90
N ILE A 103 19.04 0.04 -4.71
CA ILE A 103 17.95 0.58 -5.53
C ILE A 103 17.83 2.10 -5.34
N ARG A 104 17.92 2.60 -4.11
CA ARG A 104 17.94 4.04 -3.81
C ARG A 104 19.13 4.77 -4.43
N ASN A 105 20.26 4.09 -4.62
CA ASN A 105 21.47 4.58 -5.29
C ASN A 105 21.48 4.31 -6.79
N SER A 106 20.30 4.12 -7.41
CA SER A 106 20.06 4.02 -8.85
C SER A 106 20.32 2.65 -9.51
N ASP A 107 20.57 1.56 -8.75
CA ASP A 107 20.53 0.20 -9.34
C ASP A 107 19.07 -0.28 -9.49
N LEU A 108 18.43 0.11 -10.57
CA LEU A 108 17.04 -0.26 -10.85
C LEU A 108 16.86 -1.66 -11.48
N SER A 109 17.90 -2.47 -11.56
CA SER A 109 17.86 -3.80 -12.19
C SER A 109 16.79 -4.72 -11.61
N LEU A 110 16.65 -4.72 -10.27
CA LEU A 110 15.63 -5.51 -9.59
C LEU A 110 14.22 -4.97 -9.84
N VAL A 111 14.08 -3.64 -9.91
CA VAL A 111 12.80 -2.95 -10.20
C VAL A 111 12.37 -3.30 -11.63
N SER A 112 13.26 -3.15 -12.60
CA SER A 112 13.04 -3.52 -14.00
C SER A 112 12.63 -4.99 -14.14
N SER A 113 13.37 -5.90 -13.51
CA SER A 113 13.05 -7.34 -13.52
C SER A 113 11.69 -7.69 -12.94
N LEU A 114 11.20 -6.92 -11.94
CA LEU A 114 9.85 -7.13 -11.39
C LEU A 114 8.78 -6.70 -12.40
N VAL A 115 8.97 -5.55 -13.03
CA VAL A 115 8.05 -4.98 -14.02
C VAL A 115 7.94 -5.88 -15.25
N GLU A 116 9.07 -6.29 -15.82
CA GLU A 116 9.13 -7.16 -17.01
C GLU A 116 8.48 -8.53 -16.78
N LYS A 117 8.65 -9.10 -15.59
CA LYS A 117 7.99 -10.37 -15.22
C LYS A 117 6.47 -10.27 -15.09
N ASN A 118 5.91 -9.09 -15.19
CA ASN A 118 4.47 -8.84 -15.22
C ASN A 118 4.04 -8.24 -16.57
N ASP A 119 4.80 -8.54 -17.64
CA ASP A 119 4.52 -8.17 -19.03
C ASP A 119 4.41 -6.66 -19.27
N VAL A 120 5.19 -5.89 -18.52
CA VAL A 120 5.23 -4.43 -18.63
C VAL A 120 6.65 -3.98 -19.00
N SER A 121 6.76 -3.04 -19.92
CA SER A 121 8.05 -2.46 -20.30
C SER A 121 8.67 -1.70 -19.13
N SER A 122 9.94 -1.98 -18.85
CA SER A 122 10.75 -1.34 -17.81
C SER A 122 11.58 -0.16 -18.32
N SER A 123 11.37 0.25 -19.59
CA SER A 123 12.21 1.27 -20.22
C SER A 123 12.15 2.61 -19.46
N GLN A 124 13.32 3.19 -19.20
CA GLN A 124 13.49 4.53 -18.62
C GLN A 124 12.73 4.76 -17.29
N LEU A 125 12.89 3.82 -16.35
CA LEU A 125 12.38 3.97 -14.98
C LEU A 125 13.07 5.15 -14.28
N TYR A 126 12.28 5.88 -13.47
CA TYR A 126 12.77 6.96 -12.62
C TYR A 126 11.96 7.04 -11.32
N GLU A 127 12.54 7.66 -10.31
CA GLU A 127 11.84 7.98 -9.08
C GLU A 127 10.84 9.11 -9.34
N LEU A 128 9.55 8.83 -9.10
CA LEU A 128 8.49 9.81 -9.25
C LEU A 128 8.38 10.69 -8.01
N MET A 129 8.30 10.09 -6.84
CA MET A 129 8.15 10.78 -5.55
C MET A 129 8.51 9.89 -4.37
N VAL A 130 8.81 10.51 -3.26
CA VAL A 130 8.90 9.88 -1.94
C VAL A 130 7.65 10.19 -1.14
N ILE A 131 7.17 9.21 -0.38
CA ILE A 131 6.03 9.34 0.53
C ILE A 131 6.49 8.95 1.92
N ASP A 132 6.53 9.90 2.84
CA ASP A 132 6.68 9.63 4.27
C ASP A 132 5.31 9.46 4.88
N ASN A 133 5.10 8.36 5.58
CA ASN A 133 3.80 8.01 6.12
C ASN A 133 3.91 7.54 7.57
N LYS A 134 3.21 8.23 8.46
CA LYS A 134 3.01 7.79 9.84
C LYS A 134 1.65 7.13 9.95
N ARG A 135 1.62 5.90 10.42
CA ARG A 135 0.42 5.06 10.45
C ARG A 135 0.08 4.63 11.86
N LYS A 136 -1.17 4.85 12.25
CA LYS A 136 -1.82 4.11 13.33
C LYS A 136 -2.56 2.94 12.70
N ILE A 137 -2.31 1.74 13.17
CA ILE A 137 -2.82 0.50 12.57
C ILE A 137 -3.71 -0.19 13.57
N PHE A 138 -4.91 -0.51 13.12
CA PHE A 138 -5.93 -1.20 13.90
C PHE A 138 -6.31 -2.49 13.17
N ILE A 139 -6.32 -3.60 13.88
CA ILE A 139 -6.76 -4.89 13.35
C ILE A 139 -8.07 -5.24 14.01
N TYR A 140 -9.11 -5.35 13.21
CA TYR A 140 -10.43 -5.75 13.63
C TYR A 140 -10.74 -7.16 13.18
N LYS A 141 -11.55 -7.87 13.96
CA LYS A 141 -11.97 -9.24 13.67
C LYS A 141 -13.47 -9.39 13.89
N LYS A 142 -14.11 -10.12 12.96
CA LYS A 142 -15.47 -10.69 13.10
C LYS A 142 -15.41 -12.10 12.52
N ASP A 143 -15.68 -13.12 13.34
CA ASP A 143 -15.56 -14.53 12.97
C ASP A 143 -14.17 -14.83 12.36
N ASP A 144 -14.10 -15.31 11.12
CA ASP A 144 -12.86 -15.56 10.40
C ASP A 144 -12.37 -14.36 9.56
N ILE A 145 -13.17 -13.29 9.50
CA ILE A 145 -12.85 -12.08 8.73
C ILE A 145 -11.92 -11.20 9.57
N LYS A 146 -10.80 -10.80 8.99
CA LYS A 146 -9.90 -9.80 9.55
C LYS A 146 -9.75 -8.62 8.61
N ILE A 147 -9.91 -7.43 9.17
CA ILE A 147 -9.76 -6.15 8.50
C ILE A 147 -8.60 -5.42 9.14
N LYS A 148 -7.80 -4.76 8.32
CA LYS A 148 -6.74 -3.89 8.75
C LYS A 148 -7.09 -2.47 8.34
N MET A 149 -7.25 -1.61 9.33
CA MET A 149 -7.48 -0.19 9.12
C MET A 149 -6.20 0.57 9.44
N PHE A 150 -5.85 1.50 8.57
CA PHE A 150 -4.78 2.47 8.78
C PHE A 150 -5.38 3.85 8.92
N VAL A 151 -4.92 4.60 9.90
CA VAL A 151 -5.07 6.05 9.97
C VAL A 151 -3.71 6.63 9.65
N GLU A 152 -3.62 7.40 8.59
CA GLU A 152 -2.37 7.77 7.93
C GLU A 152 -2.18 9.29 7.89
N ASP A 153 -1.03 9.77 8.42
CA ASP A 153 -0.47 11.10 8.21
C ASP A 153 0.59 11.00 7.11
N VAL A 154 0.27 11.51 5.93
CA VAL A 154 1.03 11.30 4.69
C VAL A 154 1.68 12.59 4.23
N THR A 155 2.97 12.53 3.96
CA THR A 155 3.72 13.62 3.33
C THR A 155 4.26 13.17 1.98
N TYR A 156 3.85 13.82 0.91
CA TYR A 156 4.33 13.61 -0.46
C TYR A 156 5.47 14.56 -0.76
N ILE A 157 6.59 14.05 -1.29
CA ILE A 157 7.79 14.83 -1.63
C ILE A 157 8.14 14.55 -3.09
N ASN A 158 8.07 15.59 -3.94
CA ASN A 158 8.42 15.49 -5.36
C ASN A 158 9.21 16.71 -5.81
N ASN A 159 10.47 16.54 -6.18
CA ASN A 159 11.35 17.62 -6.68
C ASN A 159 11.34 18.87 -5.77
N GLY A 160 11.36 18.68 -4.45
CA GLY A 160 11.35 19.76 -3.46
C GLY A 160 9.96 20.32 -3.15
N ASN A 161 8.92 19.95 -3.89
CA ASN A 161 7.54 20.26 -3.53
C ASN A 161 7.04 19.29 -2.46
N ILE A 162 6.33 19.82 -1.47
CA ILE A 162 5.77 19.06 -0.36
C ILE A 162 4.26 19.27 -0.33
N ALA A 163 3.52 18.17 -0.26
CA ALA A 163 2.08 18.16 0.00
C ALA A 163 1.77 17.20 1.15
N LYS A 164 0.72 17.48 1.91
CA LYS A 164 0.26 16.62 3.00
C LYS A 164 -1.16 16.15 2.77
N ASP A 165 -1.48 15.00 3.32
CA ASP A 165 -2.82 14.43 3.31
C ASP A 165 -3.04 13.57 4.55
N ALA A 166 -4.28 13.45 4.98
CA ALA A 166 -4.71 12.54 6.03
C ALA A 166 -5.76 11.58 5.48
N MET A 167 -5.58 10.29 5.72
CA MET A 167 -6.50 9.30 5.16
C MET A 167 -6.73 8.11 6.07
N ILE A 168 -7.86 7.45 5.83
CA ILE A 168 -8.13 6.11 6.33
C ILE A 168 -8.04 5.14 5.15
N GLU A 169 -7.22 4.10 5.31
CA GLU A 169 -7.17 2.98 4.37
C GLU A 169 -7.64 1.72 5.09
N ILE A 170 -8.54 0.97 4.47
CA ILE A 170 -9.07 -0.29 4.98
C ILE A 170 -8.67 -1.39 4.01
N GLU A 171 -7.88 -2.35 4.49
CA GLU A 171 -7.44 -3.50 3.72
C GLU A 171 -8.06 -4.78 4.26
N SER A 172 -8.43 -5.67 3.37
CA SER A 172 -8.74 -7.03 3.75
C SER A 172 -7.47 -7.84 4.06
N MET A 173 -7.48 -8.57 5.16
CA MET A 173 -6.40 -9.50 5.50
C MET A 173 -6.67 -10.95 5.02
N SER A 174 -7.89 -11.23 4.59
CA SER A 174 -8.37 -12.52 4.12
C SER A 174 -8.76 -12.45 2.65
N SER A 175 -8.76 -13.57 1.94
CA SER A 175 -9.42 -13.65 0.63
C SER A 175 -10.93 -13.59 0.85
N PHE A 176 -11.57 -12.54 0.35
CA PHE A 176 -13.01 -12.35 0.49
C PHE A 176 -13.79 -13.01 -0.66
N ASN A 177 -14.96 -13.54 -0.31
CA ASN A 177 -16.05 -13.73 -1.27
C ASN A 177 -16.91 -12.43 -1.33
N ASN A 178 -17.82 -12.35 -2.30
CA ASN A 178 -18.67 -11.15 -2.51
C ASN A 178 -19.56 -10.80 -1.28
N LYS A 179 -19.91 -11.79 -0.44
CA LYS A 179 -20.73 -11.58 0.75
C LYS A 179 -19.91 -10.90 1.87
N GLU A 180 -18.66 -11.31 2.00
CA GLU A 180 -17.72 -10.74 2.97
C GLU A 180 -17.32 -9.31 2.60
N MET A 181 -17.17 -8.99 1.30
CA MET A 181 -16.95 -7.64 0.81
C MET A 181 -18.04 -6.66 1.27
N ARG A 182 -19.32 -7.05 1.18
CA ARG A 182 -20.44 -6.23 1.66
C ARG A 182 -20.40 -5.97 3.16
N SER A 183 -19.77 -6.85 3.95
CA SER A 183 -19.55 -6.63 5.38
C SER A 183 -18.48 -5.58 5.65
N VAL A 184 -17.49 -5.47 4.77
CA VAL A 184 -16.43 -4.44 4.84
C VAL A 184 -16.97 -3.06 4.44
N GLU A 185 -17.87 -2.98 3.47
CA GLU A 185 -18.51 -1.72 3.07
C GLU A 185 -19.39 -1.13 4.16
N ARG A 186 -19.87 -1.96 5.11
CA ARG A 186 -20.67 -1.53 6.27
C ARG A 186 -19.82 -1.23 7.51
N PHE A 187 -18.53 -1.48 7.40
CA PHE A 187 -17.56 -1.16 8.45
C PHE A 187 -17.27 0.35 8.46
#